data_93fbc9407d397a5d641d172f4375f85d
#
_entry.id   93fbc9407d397a5d641d172f4375f85d
#
_cell.length_a   1.000
_cell.length_b   1.000
_cell.length_c   1.000
_cell.angle_alpha   90.00
_cell.angle_beta   90.00
_cell.angle_gamma   90.00
#
_symmetry.space_group_name_H-M   'P 1'
#
loop_
_entity.id
_entity.type
_entity.pdbx_description
1 polymer ?
#
loop_
_entity_poly.entity_id
_entity_poly.type
_entity_poly.pdbx_seq_one_letter_code
_entity_poly.pdbx_strand_id
1 'polypeptide(L)'
;MEERIVPQYDILLETLAIKGVRGNGIKRKLMLPFTLYKTVREAQRIIRKHRVECVIGFGGFVTFPGGLAAKLLGVPIVIHEQNAVAGLSNRQLSRWAKRVLYAFPKAFSHEGGLVGNPVRADIANLPAPAERFQGREGRLKILVV
;
A
#
# COMPACT_ATOMS: atom_id res chain seq x y z
N MET A 1 -9.62 -10.42 1.97
CA MET A 1 -9.79 -9.65 3.23
C MET A 1 -10.45 -8.32 2.91
N GLU A 2 -9.92 -7.58 1.97
CA GLU A 2 -10.40 -6.26 1.56
C GLU A 2 -11.84 -6.27 1.06
N GLU A 3 -12.22 -7.26 0.25
CA GLU A 3 -13.59 -7.45 -0.28
C GLU A 3 -14.67 -7.56 0.80
N ARG A 4 -14.29 -7.97 2.01
CA ARG A 4 -15.20 -8.08 3.15
C ARG A 4 -15.20 -6.84 4.03
N ILE A 5 -14.08 -6.15 4.14
CA ILE A 5 -13.90 -5.06 5.10
C ILE A 5 -14.22 -3.70 4.47
N VAL A 6 -13.69 -3.43 3.27
CA VAL A 6 -13.81 -2.11 2.63
C VAL A 6 -15.27 -1.67 2.43
N PRO A 7 -16.21 -2.54 1.97
CA PRO A 7 -17.60 -2.14 1.81
C PRO A 7 -18.33 -1.78 3.12
N GLN A 8 -17.82 -2.24 4.28
CA GLN A 8 -18.42 -1.92 5.58
C GLN A 8 -18.25 -0.43 5.96
N TYR A 9 -17.39 0.29 5.24
CA TYR A 9 -17.13 1.71 5.42
C TYR A 9 -17.73 2.56 4.30
N ASP A 10 -18.69 2.02 3.54
CA ASP A 10 -19.32 2.70 2.40
C ASP A 10 -18.32 3.15 1.32
N ILE A 11 -17.19 2.45 1.21
CA ILE A 11 -16.15 2.72 0.22
C ILE A 11 -16.35 1.77 -0.96
N LEU A 12 -16.47 2.35 -2.16
CA LEU A 12 -16.54 1.58 -3.39
C LEU A 12 -15.24 0.80 -3.61
N LEU A 13 -15.36 -0.51 -3.75
CA LEU A 13 -14.24 -1.39 -4.01
C LEU A 13 -14.24 -1.88 -5.45
N GLU A 14 -13.19 -1.59 -6.17
CA GLU A 14 -12.87 -2.20 -7.47
C GLU A 14 -11.68 -3.15 -7.29
N THR A 15 -11.80 -4.36 -7.79
CA THR A 15 -10.74 -5.39 -7.66
C THR A 15 -9.96 -5.54 -8.95
N LEU A 16 -8.65 -5.72 -8.86
CA LEU A 16 -7.79 -6.09 -9.98
C LEU A 16 -7.43 -7.57 -9.89
N ALA A 17 -7.66 -8.31 -10.97
CA ALA A 17 -7.36 -9.74 -11.03
C ALA A 17 -5.84 -10.01 -11.11
N ILE A 18 -5.12 -9.76 -10.01
CA ILE A 18 -3.69 -10.04 -9.91
C ILE A 18 -3.46 -11.31 -9.11
N LYS A 19 -3.02 -12.37 -9.78
CA LYS A 19 -2.45 -13.53 -9.08
C LYS A 19 -1.03 -13.18 -8.66
N GLY A 20 -0.77 -13.19 -7.35
CA GLY A 20 0.53 -12.85 -6.76
C GLY A 20 1.70 -13.57 -7.49
N VAL A 21 2.78 -12.84 -7.75
CA VAL A 21 3.96 -13.32 -8.51
C VAL A 21 4.85 -14.26 -7.67
N ARG A 22 4.45 -14.65 -6.48
CA ARG A 22 5.19 -15.62 -5.68
C ARG A 22 5.10 -17.02 -6.28
N GLY A 23 6.17 -17.46 -6.96
CA GLY A 23 6.33 -18.81 -7.50
C GLY A 23 7.48 -18.86 -8.51
N ASN A 24 8.36 -19.88 -8.41
CA ASN A 24 9.65 -19.98 -9.09
C ASN A 24 9.59 -20.66 -10.48
N GLY A 25 8.53 -20.51 -11.25
CA GLY A 25 8.43 -21.13 -12.59
C GLY A 25 8.91 -20.19 -13.70
N ILE A 26 9.79 -20.68 -14.61
CA ILE A 26 10.28 -19.93 -15.79
C ILE A 26 9.12 -19.47 -16.68
N LYS A 27 8.11 -20.30 -16.89
CA LYS A 27 6.90 -19.95 -17.65
C LYS A 27 6.18 -18.73 -17.05
N ARG A 28 6.16 -18.61 -15.71
CA ARG A 28 5.52 -17.50 -15.00
C ARG A 28 6.29 -16.20 -15.16
N LYS A 29 7.63 -16.26 -15.18
CA LYS A 29 8.47 -15.07 -15.44
C LYS A 29 8.28 -14.55 -16.86
N LEU A 30 8.15 -15.42 -17.85
CA LEU A 30 7.88 -15.06 -19.25
C LEU A 30 6.46 -14.44 -19.43
N MET A 31 5.48 -14.86 -18.63
CA MET A 31 4.11 -14.30 -18.69
C MET A 31 3.94 -13.02 -17.87
N LEU A 32 4.92 -12.62 -17.07
CA LEU A 32 4.86 -11.44 -16.21
C LEU A 32 4.58 -10.14 -16.98
N PRO A 33 5.24 -9.84 -18.11
CA PRO A 33 4.95 -8.62 -18.88
C PRO A 33 3.51 -8.57 -19.40
N PHE A 34 2.99 -9.71 -19.85
CA PHE A 34 1.63 -9.81 -20.36
C PHE A 34 0.58 -9.63 -19.25
N THR A 35 0.83 -10.23 -18.08
CA THR A 35 -0.02 -10.06 -16.90
C THR A 35 -0.01 -8.61 -16.43
N LEU A 36 1.17 -8.00 -16.36
CA LEU A 36 1.32 -6.59 -16.01
C LEU A 36 0.56 -5.70 -17.00
N TYR A 37 0.73 -5.91 -18.29
CA TYR A 37 0.02 -5.17 -19.33
C TYR A 37 -1.49 -5.24 -19.15
N LYS A 38 -2.05 -6.45 -18.98
CA LYS A 38 -3.49 -6.64 -18.72
C LYS A 38 -3.96 -5.87 -17.49
N THR A 39 -3.23 -6.00 -16.38
CA THR A 39 -3.59 -5.34 -15.12
C THR A 39 -3.50 -3.82 -15.23
N VAL A 40 -2.49 -3.28 -15.91
CA VAL A 40 -2.38 -1.84 -16.17
C VAL A 40 -3.56 -1.36 -17.01
N ARG A 41 -3.95 -2.10 -18.06
CA ARG A 41 -5.12 -1.76 -18.90
C ARG A 41 -6.43 -1.78 -18.10
N GLU A 42 -6.59 -2.73 -17.21
CA GLU A 42 -7.74 -2.82 -16.31
C GLU A 42 -7.76 -1.64 -15.33
N ALA A 43 -6.63 -1.33 -14.68
CA ALA A 43 -6.50 -0.16 -13.84
C ALA A 43 -6.78 1.15 -14.58
N GLN A 44 -6.32 1.29 -15.83
CA GLN A 44 -6.66 2.45 -16.66
C GLN A 44 -8.17 2.60 -16.93
N ARG A 45 -8.87 1.47 -17.13
CA ARG A 45 -10.34 1.49 -17.30
C ARG A 45 -11.04 1.99 -16.03
N ILE A 46 -10.61 1.50 -14.87
CA ILE A 46 -11.15 1.91 -13.55
C ILE A 46 -10.92 3.41 -13.34
N ILE A 47 -9.67 3.88 -13.54
CA ILE A 47 -9.32 5.30 -13.40
C ILE A 47 -10.20 6.19 -14.28
N ARG A 48 -10.42 5.80 -15.55
CA ARG A 48 -11.27 6.57 -16.48
C ARG A 48 -12.75 6.49 -16.10
N LYS A 49 -13.25 5.30 -15.75
CA LYS A 49 -14.64 5.06 -15.34
C LYS A 49 -15.05 5.98 -14.20
N HIS A 50 -14.18 6.09 -13.20
CA HIS A 50 -14.45 6.88 -12.00
C HIS A 50 -13.89 8.32 -12.06
N ARG A 51 -13.35 8.75 -13.19
CA ARG A 51 -12.76 10.10 -13.37
C ARG A 51 -11.77 10.45 -12.26
N VAL A 52 -10.90 9.50 -11.91
CA VAL A 52 -9.97 9.63 -10.78
C VAL A 52 -9.00 10.77 -11.02
N GLU A 53 -8.94 11.72 -10.08
CA GLU A 53 -8.08 12.91 -10.14
C GLU A 53 -6.73 12.71 -9.45
N CYS A 54 -6.62 11.73 -8.54
CA CYS A 54 -5.40 11.38 -7.85
C CYS A 54 -5.39 9.91 -7.47
N VAL A 55 -4.25 9.24 -7.58
CA VAL A 55 -4.07 7.87 -7.13
C VAL A 55 -3.15 7.84 -5.92
N ILE A 56 -3.62 7.23 -4.82
CA ILE A 56 -2.81 7.03 -3.62
C ILE A 56 -2.43 5.56 -3.51
N GLY A 57 -1.13 5.28 -3.41
CA GLY A 57 -0.60 3.93 -3.28
C GLY A 57 -0.04 3.67 -1.87
N PHE A 58 -0.51 2.61 -1.23
CA PHE A 58 -0.05 2.16 0.09
C PHE A 58 0.92 0.98 0.04
N GLY A 59 1.53 0.73 -1.11
CA GLY A 59 2.43 -0.41 -1.31
C GLY A 59 1.68 -1.69 -1.65
N GLY A 60 2.40 -2.81 -1.59
CA GLY A 60 1.87 -4.08 -2.04
C GLY A 60 1.94 -4.28 -3.54
N PHE A 61 1.42 -5.42 -3.99
CA PHE A 61 1.60 -5.88 -5.37
C PHE A 61 0.74 -5.14 -6.39
N VAL A 62 -0.45 -4.71 -5.95
CA VAL A 62 -1.47 -4.03 -6.76
C VAL A 62 -1.09 -2.57 -7.02
N THR A 63 -0.34 -1.98 -6.10
CA THR A 63 0.03 -0.55 -6.16
C THR A 63 0.87 -0.22 -7.40
N PHE A 64 1.78 -1.11 -7.82
CA PHE A 64 2.63 -0.82 -8.97
C PHE A 64 1.85 -0.71 -10.29
N PRO A 65 1.01 -1.68 -10.71
CA PRO A 65 0.23 -1.53 -11.93
C PRO A 65 -0.80 -0.39 -11.87
N GLY A 66 -1.39 -0.12 -10.69
CA GLY A 66 -2.28 1.02 -10.49
C GLY A 66 -1.56 2.36 -10.67
N GLY A 67 -0.40 2.52 -10.05
CA GLY A 67 0.44 3.71 -10.20
C GLY A 67 0.98 3.88 -11.63
N LEU A 68 1.39 2.80 -12.28
CA LEU A 68 1.81 2.86 -13.69
C LEU A 68 0.65 3.27 -14.61
N ALA A 69 -0.56 2.77 -14.36
CA ALA A 69 -1.76 3.17 -15.08
C ALA A 69 -2.04 4.67 -14.91
N ALA A 70 -1.94 5.18 -13.69
CA ALA A 70 -2.10 6.60 -13.39
C ALA A 70 -1.06 7.44 -14.13
N LYS A 71 0.22 7.07 -14.10
CA LYS A 71 1.30 7.74 -14.84
C LYS A 71 0.99 7.83 -16.33
N LEU A 72 0.58 6.71 -16.94
CA LEU A 72 0.27 6.66 -18.38
C LEU A 72 -0.95 7.50 -18.76
N LEU A 73 -1.81 7.82 -17.79
CA LEU A 73 -2.99 8.68 -17.97
C LEU A 73 -2.74 10.14 -17.56
N GLY A 74 -1.55 10.49 -17.08
CA GLY A 74 -1.26 11.83 -16.56
C GLY A 74 -1.92 12.13 -15.21
N VAL A 75 -2.45 11.12 -14.52
CA VAL A 75 -3.07 11.28 -13.20
C VAL A 75 -1.98 11.32 -12.12
N PRO A 76 -1.97 12.33 -11.24
CA PRO A 76 -0.98 12.45 -10.18
C PRO A 76 -1.01 11.27 -9.22
N ILE A 77 0.18 10.87 -8.76
CA ILE A 77 0.38 9.76 -7.85
C ILE A 77 0.92 10.28 -6.53
N VAL A 78 0.33 9.84 -5.44
CA VAL A 78 0.86 9.97 -4.09
C VAL A 78 1.15 8.56 -3.58
N ILE A 79 2.26 8.36 -2.92
CA ILE A 79 2.56 7.08 -2.26
C ILE A 79 2.76 7.29 -0.77
N HIS A 80 2.38 6.29 0.00
CA HIS A 80 2.65 6.21 1.43
C HIS A 80 3.35 4.90 1.75
N GLU A 81 4.47 4.96 2.48
CA GLU A 81 5.23 3.80 2.95
C GLU A 81 5.08 3.64 4.46
N GLN A 82 4.52 2.51 4.88
CA GLN A 82 4.26 2.22 6.28
C GLN A 82 5.43 1.53 6.99
N ASN A 83 6.37 0.98 6.23
CA ASN A 83 7.49 0.21 6.75
C ASN A 83 8.76 1.05 6.84
N ALA A 84 9.67 0.63 7.73
CA ALA A 84 10.98 1.27 7.86
C ALA A 84 11.87 1.12 6.59
N VAL A 85 11.55 0.15 5.74
CA VAL A 85 12.22 -0.08 4.45
C VAL A 85 11.16 -0.08 3.35
N ALA A 86 11.35 0.78 2.37
CA ALA A 86 10.41 0.91 1.26
C ALA A 86 10.35 -0.37 0.42
N GLY A 87 9.12 -0.84 0.20
CA GLY A 87 8.84 -1.96 -0.70
C GLY A 87 9.15 -1.64 -2.17
N LEU A 88 9.38 -2.68 -2.99
CA LEU A 88 9.76 -2.51 -4.41
C LEU A 88 8.77 -1.65 -5.20
N SER A 89 7.48 -1.85 -5.00
CA SER A 89 6.43 -1.05 -5.68
C SER A 89 6.58 0.44 -5.34
N ASN A 90 6.67 0.77 -4.06
CA ASN A 90 6.80 2.16 -3.61
C ASN A 90 8.13 2.77 -4.05
N ARG A 91 9.24 2.02 -4.02
CA ARG A 91 10.55 2.48 -4.55
C ARG A 91 10.52 2.80 -6.04
N GLN A 92 9.80 2.03 -6.84
CA GLN A 92 9.67 2.33 -8.28
C GLN A 92 8.75 3.52 -8.52
N LEU A 93 7.61 3.55 -7.83
CA LEU A 93 6.62 4.63 -7.99
C LEU A 93 7.10 5.97 -7.43
N SER A 94 7.97 5.98 -6.42
CA SER A 94 8.52 7.22 -5.84
C SER A 94 9.21 8.11 -6.88
N ARG A 95 9.75 7.52 -7.95
CA ARG A 95 10.38 8.24 -9.06
C ARG A 95 9.40 9.08 -9.87
N TRP A 96 8.10 8.78 -9.79
CA TRP A 96 7.04 9.40 -10.58
C TRP A 96 5.96 10.04 -9.72
N ALA A 97 5.99 9.74 -8.42
CA ALA A 97 5.00 10.26 -7.49
C ALA A 97 5.16 11.78 -7.30
N LYS A 98 4.04 12.48 -7.30
CA LYS A 98 3.99 13.91 -6.99
C LYS A 98 4.32 14.17 -5.52
N ARG A 99 3.99 13.23 -4.64
CA ARG A 99 4.34 13.24 -3.20
C ARG A 99 4.71 11.83 -2.74
N VAL A 100 5.73 11.76 -1.90
CA VAL A 100 6.18 10.55 -1.22
C VAL A 100 6.02 10.77 0.27
N LEU A 101 5.11 10.05 0.89
CA LEU A 101 4.82 10.10 2.31
C LEU A 101 5.36 8.82 2.96
N TYR A 102 5.84 8.89 4.18
CA TYR A 102 6.37 7.72 4.87
C TYR A 102 6.25 7.83 6.39
N ALA A 103 6.25 6.67 7.05
CA ALA A 103 6.11 6.59 8.51
C ALA A 103 7.45 6.63 9.25
N PHE A 104 8.55 6.25 8.61
CA PHE A 104 9.87 6.13 9.25
C PHE A 104 10.94 6.94 8.51
N PRO A 105 11.82 7.67 9.21
CA PRO A 105 12.78 8.60 8.61
C PRO A 105 13.73 8.00 7.57
N LYS A 106 13.99 6.69 7.65
CA LYS A 106 14.92 5.97 6.76
C LYS A 106 14.24 5.18 5.65
N ALA A 107 12.93 5.31 5.48
CA ALA A 107 12.20 4.58 4.44
C ALA A 107 12.63 4.98 3.02
N PHE A 108 12.94 6.27 2.84
CA PHE A 108 13.51 6.82 1.62
C PHE A 108 14.72 7.70 1.92
N SER A 109 15.59 7.87 0.93
CA SER A 109 16.83 8.65 1.05
C SER A 109 16.64 10.16 0.87
N HIS A 110 15.45 10.61 0.44
CA HIS A 110 15.15 12.04 0.27
C HIS A 110 14.37 12.58 1.48
N GLU A 111 14.61 13.84 1.80
CA GLU A 111 13.93 14.53 2.88
C GLU A 111 12.48 14.91 2.50
N GLY A 112 11.63 15.02 3.50
CA GLY A 112 10.23 15.42 3.38
C GLY A 112 9.27 14.23 3.39
N GLY A 113 8.02 14.48 3.72
CA GLY A 113 6.96 13.48 3.71
C GLY A 113 6.90 12.53 4.90
N LEU A 114 7.64 12.78 5.97
CA LEU A 114 7.48 12.03 7.23
C LEU A 114 6.17 12.43 7.91
N VAL A 115 5.17 11.55 7.85
CA VAL A 115 3.80 11.81 8.34
C VAL A 115 3.32 10.79 9.37
N GLY A 116 4.10 9.73 9.64
CA GLY A 116 3.68 8.60 10.47
C GLY A 116 2.75 7.63 9.76
N ASN A 117 2.24 6.65 10.52
CA ASN A 117 1.25 5.68 10.04
C ASN A 117 -0.17 6.10 10.44
N PRO A 118 -1.17 5.90 9.57
CA PRO A 118 -2.57 6.01 9.97
C PRO A 118 -2.91 4.87 10.94
N VAL A 119 -3.10 5.22 12.21
CA VAL A 119 -3.46 4.27 13.26
C VAL A 119 -4.94 4.42 13.57
N ARG A 120 -5.64 3.31 13.75
CA ARG A 120 -7.06 3.32 14.15
C ARG A 120 -7.23 4.01 15.50
N ALA A 121 -8.30 4.79 15.65
CA ALA A 121 -8.55 5.58 16.85
C ALA A 121 -8.63 4.75 18.14
N ASP A 122 -9.23 3.56 18.07
CA ASP A 122 -9.32 2.60 19.18
C ASP A 122 -7.94 2.13 19.67
N ILE A 123 -6.93 2.10 18.79
CA ILE A 123 -5.54 1.79 19.14
C ILE A 123 -4.80 3.04 19.62
N ALA A 124 -4.99 4.16 18.92
CA ALA A 124 -4.32 5.41 19.24
C ALA A 124 -4.73 5.97 20.63
N ASN A 125 -5.96 5.71 21.04
CA ASN A 125 -6.52 6.16 22.30
C ASN A 125 -6.26 5.18 23.48
N LEU A 126 -5.51 4.11 23.25
CA LEU A 126 -5.12 3.23 24.36
C LEU A 126 -4.23 3.97 25.36
N PRO A 127 -4.37 3.72 26.68
CA PRO A 127 -3.48 4.28 27.69
C PRO A 127 -2.03 3.97 27.39
N ALA A 128 -1.12 4.78 27.86
CA ALA A 128 0.31 4.60 27.67
C ALA A 128 0.78 3.19 28.13
N PRO A 129 1.80 2.59 27.51
CA PRO A 129 2.28 1.27 27.90
C PRO A 129 2.60 1.15 29.39
N ALA A 130 3.17 2.19 30.01
CA ALA A 130 3.46 2.22 31.44
C ALA A 130 2.21 2.01 32.30
N GLU A 131 1.10 2.64 31.95
CA GLU A 131 -0.19 2.47 32.67
C GLU A 131 -0.81 1.10 32.43
N ARG A 132 -0.77 0.61 31.18
CA ARG A 132 -1.34 -0.69 30.81
C ARG A 132 -0.58 -1.87 31.39
N PHE A 133 0.68 -1.69 31.75
CA PHE A 133 1.52 -2.74 32.34
C PHE A 133 1.64 -2.66 33.88
N GLN A 134 1.04 -1.64 34.48
CA GLN A 134 0.96 -1.56 35.94
C GLN A 134 0.27 -2.80 36.54
N GLY A 135 0.85 -3.37 37.59
CA GLY A 135 0.31 -4.54 38.27
C GLY A 135 0.36 -5.86 37.48
N ARG A 136 1.03 -5.89 36.33
CA ARG A 136 1.25 -7.16 35.62
C ARG A 136 2.28 -8.00 36.31
N GLU A 137 1.82 -9.13 36.82
CA GLU A 137 2.64 -10.17 37.42
C GLU A 137 2.64 -11.44 36.56
N GLY A 138 3.67 -12.28 36.70
CA GLY A 138 3.77 -13.57 36.04
C GLY A 138 4.57 -13.56 34.72
N ARG A 139 4.38 -14.61 33.90
CA ARG A 139 5.16 -14.81 32.65
C ARG A 139 4.84 -13.78 31.57
N LEU A 140 5.85 -13.35 30.86
CA LEU A 140 5.70 -12.49 29.66
C LEU A 140 4.82 -13.19 28.61
N LYS A 141 3.78 -12.52 28.18
CA LYS A 141 2.91 -12.98 27.07
C LYS A 141 3.28 -12.21 25.80
N ILE A 142 3.73 -12.94 24.79
CA ILE A 142 4.13 -12.38 23.48
C ILE A 142 3.14 -12.86 22.45
N LEU A 143 2.60 -11.93 21.70
CA LEU A 143 1.80 -12.20 20.49
C LEU A 143 2.66 -11.87 19.28
N VAL A 144 2.86 -12.84 18.41
CA VAL A 144 3.49 -12.65 17.08
C VAL A 144 2.39 -12.69 16.03
N VAL A 145 2.33 -11.67 15.18
CA VAL A 145 1.35 -11.52 14.10
C VAL A 145 2.01 -11.46 12.74
#